data_a7f22b76da40326654e5af3cc197c70f
#
_entry.id   a7f22b76da40326654e5af3cc197c70f
#
_cell.length_a   1.000
_cell.length_b   1.000
_cell.length_c   1.000
_cell.angle_alpha   90.00
_cell.angle_beta   90.00
_cell.angle_gamma   90.00
#
_symmetry.space_group_name_H-M   'P 1'
#
loop_
_entity.id
_entity.type
_entity.pdbx_description
1 polymer ?
#
loop_
_entity_poly.entity_id
_entity_poly.type
_entity_poly.pdbx_seq_one_letter_code
_entity_poly.pdbx_strand_id
1 'polypeptide(L)'
;YAPGACSLSPHIALREAGLPVTLEKVDLIAGRTETGADYAAVNPKGYVPALQFEDGSVLTEGAVIARYIADLAPDADLAPKPGSFERVRPYALQALTSTVQKADPSVTMMLVAM
;
A
#
# COMPACT_ATOMS: atom_id res chain seq x y z
N TYR A 1 -8.04 10.91 2.84
CA TYR A 1 -8.47 10.16 1.66
C TYR A 1 -8.39 11.07 0.43
N ALA A 2 -7.48 10.78 -0.47
CA ALA A 2 -7.36 11.49 -1.73
C ALA A 2 -7.79 10.56 -2.88
N PRO A 3 -8.84 10.86 -3.63
CA PRO A 3 -9.21 10.10 -4.81
C PRO A 3 -8.04 10.06 -5.80
N GLY A 4 -7.74 8.87 -6.35
CA GLY A 4 -6.62 8.69 -7.27
C GLY A 4 -5.25 8.50 -6.62
N ALA A 5 -5.18 8.46 -5.29
CA ALA A 5 -3.94 8.16 -4.57
C ALA A 5 -3.42 6.74 -4.85
N CYS A 6 -2.10 6.57 -4.91
CA CYS A 6 -1.46 5.26 -5.11
C CYS A 6 -1.80 4.25 -3.99
N SER A 7 -2.25 4.72 -2.83
CA SER A 7 -2.76 3.91 -1.72
C SER A 7 -4.19 3.40 -1.94
N LEU A 8 -4.90 3.85 -2.97
CA LEU A 8 -6.29 3.44 -3.22
C LEU A 8 -6.39 1.95 -3.51
N SER A 9 -5.51 1.42 -4.35
CA SER A 9 -5.52 -0.01 -4.70
C SER A 9 -5.28 -0.93 -3.49
N PRO A 10 -4.25 -0.75 -2.66
CA PRO A 10 -4.11 -1.50 -1.42
C PRO A 10 -5.28 -1.30 -0.44
N HIS A 11 -5.84 -0.10 -0.37
CA HIS A 11 -7.00 0.17 0.48
C HIS A 11 -8.24 -0.62 0.03
N ILE A 12 -8.53 -0.65 -1.28
CA ILE A 12 -9.61 -1.48 -1.82
C ILE A 12 -9.36 -2.95 -1.51
N ALA A 13 -8.14 -3.45 -1.74
CA ALA A 13 -7.78 -4.82 -1.47
C ALA A 13 -8.00 -5.21 0.02
N LEU A 14 -7.64 -4.34 0.96
CA LEU A 14 -7.88 -4.55 2.39
C LEU A 14 -9.38 -4.63 2.71
N ARG A 15 -10.20 -3.78 2.09
CA ARG A 15 -11.65 -3.79 2.28
C ARG A 15 -12.29 -5.05 1.71
N GLU A 16 -11.93 -5.45 0.49
CA GLU A 16 -12.41 -6.67 -0.13
C GLU A 16 -11.95 -7.94 0.62
N ALA A 17 -10.74 -7.91 1.18
CA ALA A 17 -10.23 -8.98 2.03
C ALA A 17 -10.92 -9.06 3.41
N GLY A 18 -11.69 -8.05 3.79
CA GLY A 18 -12.31 -7.97 5.12
C GLY A 18 -11.31 -7.78 6.26
N LEU A 19 -10.10 -7.30 5.96
CA LEU A 19 -9.05 -7.10 6.95
C LEU A 19 -9.20 -5.72 7.60
N PRO A 20 -9.10 -5.62 8.93
CA PRO A 20 -9.13 -4.36 9.63
C PRO A 20 -7.90 -3.52 9.28
N VAL A 21 -8.11 -2.22 9.07
CA VAL A 21 -7.05 -1.27 8.74
C VAL A 21 -7.40 0.10 9.32
N THR A 22 -6.40 0.77 9.87
CA THR A 22 -6.46 2.19 10.18
C THR A 22 -5.75 2.96 9.08
N LEU A 23 -6.40 3.98 8.55
CA LEU A 23 -5.83 4.85 7.55
C LEU A 23 -5.21 6.06 8.23
N GLU A 24 -3.99 6.38 7.86
CA GLU A 24 -3.31 7.58 8.32
C GLU A 24 -2.85 8.40 7.12
N LYS A 25 -3.17 9.69 7.12
CA LYS A 25 -2.75 10.60 6.08
C LYS A 25 -1.32 11.07 6.32
N VAL A 26 -0.55 11.16 5.24
CA VAL A 26 0.82 11.70 5.27
C VAL A 26 0.88 12.98 4.45
N ASP A 27 1.42 14.02 5.05
CA ASP A 27 1.86 15.20 4.32
C ASP A 27 3.31 14.97 3.87
N LEU A 28 3.49 14.69 2.57
CA LEU A 28 4.81 14.40 2.00
C LEU A 28 5.71 15.64 1.94
N ILE A 29 5.13 16.84 1.92
CA ILE A 29 5.91 18.09 1.91
C ILE A 29 6.44 18.36 3.31
N ALA A 30 5.59 18.22 4.33
CA ALA A 30 5.98 18.39 5.72
C ALA A 30 6.76 17.19 6.29
N GLY A 31 6.68 16.03 5.62
CA GLY A 31 7.29 14.79 6.11
C GLY A 31 6.64 14.24 7.38
N ARG A 32 5.36 14.55 7.60
CA ARG A 32 4.64 14.19 8.83
C ARG A 32 3.33 13.49 8.56
N THR A 33 2.95 12.60 9.48
CA THR A 33 1.63 12.00 9.49
C THR A 33 0.61 12.97 10.12
N GLU A 34 -0.69 12.70 9.91
CA GLU A 34 -1.77 13.50 10.52
C GLU A 34 -1.78 13.45 12.07
N THR A 35 -1.18 12.41 12.64
CA THR A 35 -0.96 12.30 14.09
C THR A 35 0.29 13.05 14.56
N GLY A 36 1.05 13.66 13.64
CA GLY A 36 2.24 14.45 13.92
C GLY A 36 3.55 13.67 13.98
N ALA A 37 3.52 12.36 13.72
CA ALA A 37 4.73 11.55 13.69
C ALA A 37 5.63 11.90 12.49
N ASP A 38 6.95 11.74 12.66
CA ASP A 38 7.90 11.86 11.58
C ASP A 38 7.78 10.68 10.61
N TYR A 39 7.37 10.95 9.38
CA TYR A 39 7.17 9.89 8.39
C TYR A 39 8.48 9.22 7.95
N ALA A 40 9.60 9.91 8.01
CA ALA A 40 10.92 9.33 7.73
C ALA A 40 11.29 8.21 8.72
N ALA A 41 10.78 8.26 9.94
CA ALA A 41 10.95 7.19 10.93
C ALA A 41 10.14 5.93 10.56
N VAL A 42 9.02 6.08 9.83
CA VAL A 42 8.19 4.97 9.35
C VAL A 42 8.75 4.42 8.05
N ASN A 43 8.98 5.28 7.08
CA ASN A 43 9.54 4.92 5.78
C ASN A 43 10.65 5.90 5.38
N PRO A 44 11.92 5.51 5.55
CA PRO A 44 13.06 6.37 5.21
C PRO A 44 13.12 6.81 3.74
N LYS A 45 12.45 6.07 2.84
CA LYS A 45 12.35 6.46 1.43
C LYS A 45 11.38 7.62 1.20
N GLY A 46 10.53 7.94 2.17
CA GLY A 46 9.56 9.03 2.10
C GLY A 46 8.40 8.82 1.13
N TYR A 47 8.23 7.61 0.59
CA TYR A 47 7.16 7.30 -0.38
C TYR A 47 5.93 6.69 0.29
N VAL A 48 4.77 6.87 -0.34
CA VAL A 48 3.51 6.20 -0.02
C VAL A 48 3.09 5.32 -1.22
N PRO A 49 2.31 4.25 -1.00
CA PRO A 49 1.79 3.76 0.28
C PRO A 49 2.83 3.01 1.12
N ALA A 50 2.61 2.96 2.42
CA ALA A 50 3.29 2.08 3.34
C ALA A 50 2.26 1.36 4.20
N LEU A 51 2.48 0.08 4.46
CA LEU A 51 1.68 -0.74 5.35
C LEU A 51 2.51 -1.04 6.59
N GLN A 52 2.10 -0.50 7.73
CA GLN A 52 2.75 -0.73 9.00
C GLN A 52 1.99 -1.78 9.81
N PHE A 53 2.72 -2.71 10.41
CA PHE A 53 2.19 -3.76 11.27
C PHE A 53 2.32 -3.39 12.74
N GLU A 54 1.60 -4.11 13.61
CA GLU A 54 1.63 -3.86 15.08
C GLU A 54 3.02 -4.02 15.69
N ASP A 55 3.84 -4.90 15.14
CA ASP A 55 5.24 -5.10 15.56
C ASP A 55 6.19 -3.98 15.11
N GLY A 56 5.67 -2.97 14.40
CA GLY A 56 6.41 -1.85 13.86
C GLY A 56 7.08 -2.13 12.51
N SER A 57 7.01 -3.36 11.97
CA SER A 57 7.52 -3.64 10.64
C SER A 57 6.72 -2.90 9.57
N VAL A 58 7.38 -2.58 8.45
CA VAL A 58 6.77 -1.78 7.38
C VAL A 58 6.99 -2.45 6.03
N LEU A 59 5.89 -2.61 5.29
CA LEU A 59 5.90 -3.06 3.90
C LEU A 59 5.63 -1.86 2.99
N THR A 60 6.49 -1.68 2.01
CA THR A 60 6.36 -0.61 1.01
C THR A 60 6.08 -1.18 -0.37
N GLU A 61 5.81 -0.34 -1.35
CA GLU A 61 5.43 -0.67 -2.72
C GLU A 61 3.99 -1.20 -2.83
N GLY A 62 3.12 -0.43 -3.50
CA GLY A 62 1.70 -0.74 -3.63
C GLY A 62 1.42 -2.13 -4.22
N ALA A 63 2.21 -2.57 -5.21
CA ALA A 63 2.08 -3.89 -5.80
C ALA A 63 2.42 -5.02 -4.80
N VAL A 64 3.44 -4.82 -3.99
CA VAL A 64 3.87 -5.78 -2.97
C VAL A 64 2.83 -5.86 -1.85
N ILE A 65 2.32 -4.71 -1.41
CA ILE A 65 1.27 -4.62 -0.39
C ILE A 65 0.00 -5.33 -0.86
N ALA A 66 -0.46 -5.05 -2.08
CA ALA A 66 -1.66 -5.69 -2.64
C ALA A 66 -1.51 -7.21 -2.75
N ARG A 67 -0.32 -7.68 -3.15
CA ARG A 67 -0.01 -9.11 -3.20
C ARG A 67 -0.07 -9.75 -1.82
N TYR A 68 0.54 -9.13 -0.84
CA TYR A 68 0.54 -9.61 0.55
C TYR A 68 -0.88 -9.71 1.10
N ILE A 69 -1.71 -8.69 0.86
CA ILE A 69 -3.13 -8.69 1.26
C ILE A 69 -3.88 -9.86 0.62
N ALA A 70 -3.68 -10.09 -0.68
CA ALA A 70 -4.32 -11.19 -1.40
C ALA A 70 -3.91 -12.56 -0.84
N ASP A 71 -2.66 -12.71 -0.40
CA ASP A 71 -2.16 -13.96 0.19
C ASP A 71 -2.71 -14.18 1.62
N LEU A 72 -3.01 -13.11 2.37
CA LEU A 72 -3.66 -13.20 3.68
C LEU A 72 -5.12 -13.61 3.63
N ALA A 73 -5.81 -13.36 2.53
CA ALA A 73 -7.23 -13.62 2.36
C ALA A 73 -7.49 -14.42 1.08
N PRO A 74 -7.06 -15.69 1.01
CA PRO A 74 -7.19 -16.50 -0.20
C PRO A 74 -8.66 -16.71 -0.62
N ASP A 75 -9.59 -16.73 0.33
CA ASP A 75 -11.02 -16.89 0.08
C ASP A 75 -11.67 -15.64 -0.56
N ALA A 76 -11.01 -14.50 -0.51
CA ALA A 76 -11.49 -13.28 -1.14
C ALA A 76 -11.22 -13.25 -2.66
N ASP A 77 -10.47 -14.21 -3.19
CA ASP A 77 -10.15 -14.38 -4.62
C ASP A 77 -9.63 -13.09 -5.29
N LEU A 78 -8.81 -12.35 -4.56
CA LEU A 78 -8.25 -11.08 -5.03
C LEU A 78 -7.14 -11.25 -6.07
N ALA A 79 -6.54 -12.44 -6.14
CA ALA A 79 -5.48 -12.75 -7.09
C ALA A 79 -5.38 -14.25 -7.35
N PRO A 80 -4.89 -14.66 -8.53
CA PRO A 80 -4.63 -16.06 -8.84
C PRO A 80 -3.72 -16.74 -7.80
N LYS A 81 -3.76 -18.07 -7.76
CA LYS A 81 -2.98 -18.86 -6.79
C LYS A 81 -1.48 -18.54 -6.84
N PRO A 82 -0.79 -18.46 -5.70
CA PRO A 82 0.65 -18.31 -5.66
C PRO A 82 1.35 -19.40 -6.49
N GLY A 83 2.42 -19.01 -7.21
CA GLY A 83 3.19 -19.91 -8.07
C GLY A 83 2.63 -20.12 -9.48
N SER A 84 1.44 -19.63 -9.80
CA SER A 84 0.89 -19.68 -11.16
C SER A 84 1.46 -18.54 -12.05
N PHE A 85 1.49 -18.77 -13.37
CA PHE A 85 1.87 -17.74 -14.32
C PHE A 85 0.87 -16.57 -14.32
N GLU A 86 -0.41 -16.87 -14.16
CA GLU A 86 -1.48 -15.89 -14.04
C GLU A 86 -1.27 -14.95 -12.85
N ARG A 87 -0.61 -15.44 -11.80
CA ARG A 87 -0.24 -14.64 -10.63
C ARG A 87 0.85 -13.61 -10.95
N VAL A 88 1.82 -13.96 -11.77
CA VAL A 88 2.98 -13.11 -12.07
C VAL A 88 2.63 -12.01 -13.07
N ARG A 89 1.80 -12.31 -14.06
CA ARG A 89 1.46 -11.42 -15.16
C ARG A 89 0.88 -10.06 -14.74
N PRO A 90 -0.10 -9.96 -13.81
CA PRO A 90 -0.62 -8.67 -13.34
C PRO A 90 0.44 -7.82 -12.63
N TYR A 91 1.39 -8.45 -11.93
CA TYR A 91 2.41 -7.73 -11.19
C TYR A 91 3.43 -7.02 -12.08
N ALA A 92 3.73 -7.55 -13.24
CA ALA A 92 4.58 -6.86 -14.20
C ALA A 92 3.97 -5.53 -14.64
N LEU A 93 2.67 -5.51 -14.92
CA LEU A 93 1.92 -4.30 -15.27
C LEU A 93 1.82 -3.33 -14.10
N GLN A 94 1.56 -3.85 -12.91
CA GLN A 94 1.41 -3.05 -11.69
C GLN A 94 2.74 -2.40 -11.26
N ALA A 95 3.86 -3.07 -11.45
CA ALA A 95 5.19 -2.50 -11.21
C ALA A 95 5.45 -1.27 -12.10
N LEU A 96 5.07 -1.34 -13.38
CA LEU A 96 5.17 -0.19 -14.29
C LEU A 96 4.28 0.96 -13.84
N THR A 97 3.03 0.68 -13.46
CA THR A 97 2.09 1.69 -12.99
C THR A 97 2.59 2.38 -11.71
N SER A 98 3.12 1.62 -10.76
CA SER A 98 3.69 2.16 -9.52
C SER A 98 4.88 3.07 -9.79
N THR A 99 5.69 2.77 -10.79
CA THR A 99 6.83 3.61 -11.19
C THR A 99 6.36 4.95 -11.75
N VAL A 100 5.29 4.95 -12.56
CA VAL A 100 4.70 6.18 -13.10
C VAL A 100 4.06 7.03 -12.00
N GLN A 101 3.34 6.40 -11.07
CA GLN A 101 2.70 7.09 -9.95
C GLN A 101 3.69 7.74 -8.98
N LYS A 102 4.88 7.18 -8.81
CA LYS A 102 5.95 7.78 -8.00
C LYS A 102 6.46 9.12 -8.56
N ALA A 103 6.22 9.40 -9.82
CA ALA A 103 6.58 10.66 -10.45
C ALA A 103 5.58 11.80 -10.13
N ASP A 104 4.42 11.51 -9.53
CA ASP A 104 3.42 12.51 -9.15
C ASP A 104 3.47 12.78 -7.63
N PRO A 105 3.97 13.96 -7.21
CA PRO A 105 4.09 14.30 -5.79
C PRO A 105 2.77 14.64 -5.09
N SER A 106 1.64 14.67 -5.81
CA SER A 106 0.34 15.06 -5.26
C SER A 106 -0.37 13.94 -4.49
N VAL A 107 0.21 12.77 -4.41
CA VAL A 107 -0.44 11.56 -3.90
C VAL A 107 0.02 11.18 -2.51
N THR A 108 -0.88 11.30 -1.54
CA THR A 108 -0.55 11.37 -0.12
C THR A 108 -1.39 10.44 0.75
N MET A 109 -1.00 9.16 0.90
CA MET A 109 -1.62 8.31 1.94
C MET A 109 -0.74 7.15 2.39
N MET A 110 -0.63 6.97 3.70
CA MET A 110 -0.11 5.79 4.35
C MET A 110 -1.27 4.87 4.75
N LEU A 111 -1.07 3.57 4.63
CA LEU A 111 -1.95 2.56 5.20
C LEU A 111 -1.31 2.02 6.47
N VAL A 112 -2.03 2.07 7.57
CA VAL A 112 -1.63 1.41 8.81
C VAL A 112 -2.53 0.20 8.99
N ALA A 113 -1.94 -0.98 8.96
CA ALA A 113 -2.63 -2.23 9.25
C ALA A 113 -2.31 -2.70 10.66
N MET A 114 -3.23 -3.40 11.17
CA MET A 114 -3.22 -4.18 12.40
C MET A 114 -1.86 -4.68 12.84
#